data_ee70193b1cd6e9c6f5e7bdd21c3439bb
#
_entry.id   ee70193b1cd6e9c6f5e7bdd21c3439bb
#
_cell.length_a   1.000
_cell.length_b   1.000
_cell.length_c   1.000
_cell.angle_alpha   90.00
_cell.angle_beta   90.00
_cell.angle_gamma   90.00
#
_symmetry.space_group_name_H-M   'P 1'
#
loop_
_entity.id
_entity.type
_entity.pdbx_description
1 polymer ?
#
loop_
_entity_poly.entity_id
_entity_poly.type
_entity_poly.pdbx_seq_one_letter_code
_entity_poly.pdbx_strand_id
1 'polypeptide(L)'
;KNKKEIWKADTLVRRYSREARYLLGFDMDQMQDEKLELLGHLARTGVLPEGAALEEVLNLTVEDILRRRLQTIVYKKGLARTPKEARMFVVHGHITLNGKKINSPSYVVLKGQEDEIGFYPSSPVAKQIEEYNKNKNEKATEE
;
A
#
# COMPACT_ATOMS: atom_id res chain seq x y z
N LYS A 1 -11.59 8.91 -6.30
CA LYS A 1 -11.10 9.26 -4.95
C LYS A 1 -11.51 10.68 -4.60
N ASN A 2 -11.67 10.98 -3.30
CA ASN A 2 -11.98 12.32 -2.84
C ASN A 2 -10.72 13.20 -2.95
N LYS A 3 -10.87 14.45 -3.42
CA LYS A 3 -9.78 15.44 -3.49
C LYS A 3 -9.04 15.60 -2.16
N LYS A 4 -9.75 15.55 -1.02
CA LYS A 4 -9.11 15.60 0.31
C LYS A 4 -8.10 14.48 0.55
N GLU A 5 -8.35 13.27 0.06
CA GLU A 5 -7.40 12.14 0.20
C GLU A 5 -6.17 12.33 -0.68
N ILE A 6 -6.35 12.87 -1.89
CA ILE A 6 -5.23 13.21 -2.78
C ILE A 6 -4.38 14.32 -2.16
N TRP A 7 -5.00 15.36 -1.62
CA TRP A 7 -4.27 16.45 -0.95
C TRP A 7 -3.51 15.99 0.29
N LYS A 8 -4.06 15.05 1.06
CA LYS A 8 -3.33 14.43 2.18
C LYS A 8 -2.09 13.67 1.71
N ALA A 9 -2.21 12.89 0.66
CA ALA A 9 -1.08 12.17 0.08
C ALA A 9 -0.04 13.13 -0.51
N ASP A 10 -0.46 14.18 -1.21
CA ASP A 10 0.41 15.23 -1.73
C ASP A 10 1.16 15.98 -0.59
N THR A 11 0.46 16.29 0.50
CA THR A 11 1.07 16.90 1.67
C THR A 11 2.14 15.99 2.30
N LEU A 12 1.92 14.67 2.34
CA LEU A 12 2.91 13.71 2.81
C LEU A 12 4.13 13.66 1.90
N VAL A 13 3.94 13.60 0.57
CA VAL A 13 5.05 13.65 -0.39
C VAL A 13 5.88 14.91 -0.20
N ARG A 14 5.23 16.07 -0.12
CA ARG A 14 5.93 17.36 0.10
C ARG A 14 6.69 17.40 1.42
N ARG A 15 6.12 16.77 2.48
CA ARG A 15 6.80 16.68 3.77
C ARG A 15 8.08 15.85 3.65
N TYR A 16 8.00 14.65 3.06
CA TYR A 16 9.15 13.78 2.87
C TYR A 16 10.21 14.42 1.97
N SER A 17 9.80 15.06 0.87
CA SER A 17 10.75 15.78 0.00
C SER A 17 11.42 16.97 0.67
N ARG A 18 10.73 17.67 1.58
CA ARG A 18 11.31 18.76 2.37
C ARG A 18 12.34 18.23 3.35
N GLU A 19 12.00 17.17 4.06
CA GLU A 19 12.88 16.52 5.04
C GLU A 19 14.12 15.95 4.35
N ALA A 20 13.97 15.27 3.22
CA ALA A 20 15.07 14.76 2.42
C ALA A 20 16.01 15.89 1.93
N ARG A 21 15.46 17.00 1.43
CA ARG A 21 16.27 18.16 1.01
C ARG A 21 17.02 18.79 2.16
N TYR A 22 16.41 18.87 3.33
CA TYR A 22 17.07 19.35 4.54
C TYR A 22 18.25 18.45 4.90
N LEU A 23 18.06 17.14 4.92
CA LEU A 23 19.10 16.17 5.25
C LEU A 23 20.20 16.07 4.18
N LEU A 24 19.91 16.36 2.91
CA LEU A 24 20.92 16.42 1.84
C LEU A 24 21.86 17.63 1.98
N GLY A 25 21.41 18.69 2.65
CA GLY A 25 22.21 19.89 2.87
C GLY A 25 23.30 19.75 3.95
N PHE A 26 23.31 18.64 4.69
CA PHE A 26 24.30 18.37 5.73
C PHE A 26 25.31 17.33 5.29
N ASP A 27 26.57 17.46 5.77
CA ASP A 27 27.63 16.50 5.51
C ASP A 27 27.27 15.08 5.96
N MET A 28 27.93 14.10 5.35
CA MET A 28 27.63 12.66 5.52
C MET A 28 27.66 12.21 6.99
N ASP A 29 28.51 12.82 7.83
CA ASP A 29 28.68 12.46 9.24
C ASP A 29 27.70 13.15 10.18
N GLN A 30 27.04 14.20 9.69
CA GLN A 30 26.02 14.92 10.46
C GLN A 30 24.64 14.33 10.11
N MET A 31 23.83 14.06 11.13
CA MET A 31 22.45 13.59 10.98
C MET A 31 22.27 12.22 10.30
N GLN A 32 23.23 11.31 10.43
CA GLN A 32 23.12 9.95 9.90
C GLN A 32 21.92 9.19 10.49
N ASP A 33 21.67 9.34 11.77
CA ASP A 33 20.55 8.67 12.45
C ASP A 33 19.21 9.14 11.90
N GLU A 34 19.04 10.42 11.62
CA GLU A 34 17.81 10.98 11.03
C GLU A 34 17.60 10.52 9.58
N LYS A 35 18.69 10.41 8.80
CA LYS A 35 18.67 9.86 7.44
C LYS A 35 18.20 8.40 7.46
N LEU A 36 18.74 7.60 8.37
CA LEU A 36 18.37 6.20 8.53
C LEU A 36 16.93 6.05 9.04
N GLU A 37 16.48 6.92 9.93
CA GLU A 37 15.12 6.90 10.44
C GLU A 37 14.10 7.18 9.31
N LEU A 38 14.33 8.22 8.51
CA LEU A 38 13.46 8.57 7.38
C LEU A 38 13.41 7.43 6.35
N LEU A 39 14.57 6.94 5.91
CA LEU A 39 14.65 5.85 4.94
C LEU A 39 14.06 4.55 5.49
N GLY A 40 14.32 4.22 6.75
CA GLY A 40 13.73 3.07 7.43
C GLY A 40 12.22 3.17 7.57
N HIS A 41 11.67 4.36 7.82
CA HIS A 41 10.23 4.59 7.83
C HIS A 41 9.61 4.36 6.45
N LEU A 42 10.20 4.91 5.39
CA LEU A 42 9.72 4.75 4.01
C LEU A 42 9.87 3.30 3.51
N ALA A 43 10.92 2.61 3.90
CA ALA A 43 11.10 1.18 3.61
C ALA A 43 10.06 0.32 4.33
N ARG A 44 9.80 0.56 5.62
CA ARG A 44 8.74 -0.15 6.37
C ARG A 44 7.35 0.05 5.80
N THR A 45 7.04 1.26 5.34
CA THR A 45 5.77 1.53 4.67
C THR A 45 5.71 0.95 3.25
N GLY A 46 6.84 0.46 2.72
CA GLY A 46 6.93 -0.12 1.39
C GLY A 46 6.77 0.88 0.26
N VAL A 47 6.98 2.17 0.55
CA VAL A 47 6.96 3.25 -0.45
C VAL A 47 8.27 3.26 -1.22
N LEU A 48 9.39 3.02 -0.53
CA LEU A 48 10.71 2.85 -1.12
C LEU A 48 11.28 1.45 -0.85
N PRO A 49 12.19 0.95 -1.71
CA PRO A 49 12.93 -0.28 -1.43
C PRO A 49 13.89 -0.09 -0.25
N GLU A 50 14.33 -1.18 0.36
CA GLU A 50 15.37 -1.16 1.37
C GLU A 50 16.71 -0.79 0.72
N GLY A 51 17.48 0.08 1.37
CA GLY A 51 18.74 0.57 0.83
C GLY A 51 18.61 1.68 -0.22
N ALA A 52 17.42 2.26 -0.39
CA ALA A 52 17.20 3.41 -1.26
C ALA A 52 18.04 4.60 -0.81
N ALA A 53 18.50 5.41 -1.78
CA ALA A 53 19.20 6.65 -1.52
C ALA A 53 18.23 7.79 -1.16
N LEU A 54 18.76 8.83 -0.50
CA LEU A 54 17.96 9.99 -0.09
C LEU A 54 17.40 10.76 -1.30
N GLU A 55 18.10 10.71 -2.43
CA GLU A 55 17.68 11.32 -3.70
C GLU A 55 16.40 10.65 -4.25
N GLU A 56 16.20 9.37 -3.98
CA GLU A 56 14.99 8.65 -4.43
C GLU A 56 13.74 9.14 -3.71
N VAL A 57 13.87 9.70 -2.50
CA VAL A 57 12.76 10.33 -1.77
C VAL A 57 12.21 11.54 -2.53
N LEU A 58 13.07 12.25 -3.28
CA LEU A 58 12.66 13.42 -4.07
C LEU A 58 11.82 13.04 -5.30
N ASN A 59 11.96 11.81 -5.76
CA ASN A 59 11.22 11.27 -6.92
C ASN A 59 9.87 10.66 -6.53
N LEU A 60 9.53 10.64 -5.23
CA LEU A 60 8.26 10.09 -4.75
C LEU A 60 7.06 10.84 -5.33
N THR A 61 6.09 10.07 -5.80
CA THR A 61 4.83 10.56 -6.32
C THR A 61 3.67 10.29 -5.35
N VAL A 62 2.58 11.03 -5.55
CA VAL A 62 1.33 10.80 -4.81
C VAL A 62 0.81 9.37 -5.03
N GLU A 63 1.05 8.81 -6.22
CA GLU A 63 0.62 7.46 -6.57
C GLU A 63 1.31 6.40 -5.74
N ASP A 64 2.59 6.57 -5.41
CA ASP A 64 3.36 5.60 -4.63
C ASP A 64 2.78 5.45 -3.22
N ILE A 65 2.39 6.55 -2.59
CA ILE A 65 1.68 6.53 -1.31
C ILE A 65 0.29 5.89 -1.45
N LEU A 66 -0.44 6.21 -2.50
CA LEU A 66 -1.78 5.67 -2.71
C LEU A 66 -1.77 4.17 -3.07
N ARG A 67 -0.68 3.67 -3.66
CA ARG A 67 -0.48 2.23 -3.96
C ARG A 67 -0.39 1.38 -2.70
N ARG A 68 0.01 1.95 -1.56
CA ARG A 68 0.15 1.25 -0.27
C ARG A 68 -1.16 1.15 0.52
N ARG A 69 -2.27 1.67 -0.01
CA ARG A 69 -3.58 1.57 0.64
C ARG A 69 -4.16 0.17 0.54
N LEU A 70 -4.80 -0.28 1.61
CA LEU A 70 -5.42 -1.61 1.69
C LEU A 70 -6.35 -1.90 0.50
N GLN A 71 -7.21 -0.95 0.13
CA GLN A 71 -8.08 -1.09 -1.04
C GLN A 71 -7.30 -1.41 -2.32
N THR A 72 -6.16 -0.76 -2.52
CA THR A 72 -5.33 -0.96 -3.73
C THR A 72 -4.67 -2.33 -3.71
N ILE A 73 -4.17 -2.76 -2.55
CA ILE A 73 -3.51 -4.06 -2.39
C ILE A 73 -4.51 -5.20 -2.53
N VAL A 74 -5.70 -5.10 -1.94
CA VAL A 74 -6.79 -6.08 -2.10
C VAL A 74 -7.15 -6.27 -3.58
N TYR A 75 -7.23 -5.19 -4.35
CA TYR A 75 -7.46 -5.27 -5.78
C TYR A 75 -6.28 -5.91 -6.53
N LYS A 76 -5.04 -5.50 -6.23
CA LYS A 76 -3.84 -6.06 -6.87
C LYS A 76 -3.63 -7.54 -6.59
N LYS A 77 -3.98 -8.01 -5.39
CA LYS A 77 -3.95 -9.43 -5.03
C LYS A 77 -5.03 -10.29 -5.71
N GLY A 78 -5.94 -9.68 -6.49
CA GLY A 78 -7.02 -10.41 -7.13
C GLY A 78 -8.15 -10.85 -6.19
N LEU A 79 -8.17 -10.31 -4.95
CA LEU A 79 -9.26 -10.56 -3.99
C LEU A 79 -10.55 -9.80 -4.36
N ALA A 80 -10.51 -8.96 -5.37
CA ALA A 80 -11.66 -8.25 -5.91
C ALA A 80 -11.48 -8.05 -7.42
N ARG A 81 -12.57 -8.07 -8.16
CA ARG A 81 -12.58 -7.89 -9.63
C ARG A 81 -12.36 -6.44 -10.04
N THR A 82 -12.80 -5.52 -9.19
CA THR A 82 -12.72 -4.08 -9.45
C THR A 82 -12.27 -3.32 -8.19
N PRO A 83 -11.67 -2.12 -8.33
CA PRO A 83 -11.33 -1.27 -7.18
C PRO A 83 -12.54 -0.85 -6.34
N LYS A 84 -13.73 -0.75 -6.94
CA LYS A 84 -14.98 -0.44 -6.22
C LYS A 84 -15.42 -1.62 -5.36
N GLU A 85 -15.32 -2.83 -5.89
CA GLU A 85 -15.62 -4.07 -5.18
C GLU A 85 -14.64 -4.27 -4.02
N ALA A 86 -13.33 -4.03 -4.23
CA ALA A 86 -12.33 -4.04 -3.18
C ALA A 86 -12.70 -3.10 -2.02
N ARG A 87 -13.14 -1.90 -2.33
CA ARG A 87 -13.62 -0.95 -1.31
C ARG A 87 -14.81 -1.50 -0.54
N MET A 88 -15.78 -2.08 -1.24
CA MET A 88 -16.98 -2.67 -0.64
C MET A 88 -16.60 -3.79 0.32
N PHE A 89 -15.73 -4.71 -0.11
CA PHE A 89 -15.28 -5.83 0.73
C PHE A 89 -14.56 -5.37 1.99
N VAL A 90 -13.72 -4.34 1.89
CA VAL A 90 -13.05 -3.77 3.06
C VAL A 90 -14.05 -3.13 4.01
N VAL A 91 -14.94 -2.26 3.50
CA VAL A 91 -15.92 -1.53 4.34
C VAL A 91 -16.88 -2.48 5.05
N HIS A 92 -17.30 -3.56 4.37
CA HIS A 92 -18.19 -4.56 4.96
C HIS A 92 -17.47 -5.63 5.81
N GLY A 93 -16.15 -5.49 6.03
CA GLY A 93 -15.40 -6.37 6.93
C GLY A 93 -15.20 -7.79 6.40
N HIS A 94 -15.17 -7.97 5.08
CA HIS A 94 -14.82 -9.24 4.45
C HIS A 94 -13.32 -9.49 4.37
N ILE A 95 -12.51 -8.45 4.56
CA ILE A 95 -11.05 -8.50 4.48
C ILE A 95 -10.44 -8.49 5.88
N THR A 96 -9.43 -9.33 6.05
CA THR A 96 -8.61 -9.40 7.27
C THR A 96 -7.15 -9.13 6.97
N LEU A 97 -6.47 -8.61 7.97
CA LEU A 97 -5.01 -8.50 8.04
C LEU A 97 -4.58 -9.14 9.37
N ASN A 98 -3.68 -10.10 9.33
CA ASN A 98 -3.29 -10.88 10.52
C ASN A 98 -4.49 -11.49 11.27
N GLY A 99 -5.50 -11.98 10.54
CA GLY A 99 -6.72 -12.53 11.13
C GLY A 99 -7.69 -11.50 11.74
N LYS A 100 -7.33 -10.22 11.78
CA LYS A 100 -8.18 -9.14 12.29
C LYS A 100 -8.91 -8.43 11.16
N LYS A 101 -10.21 -8.20 11.31
CA LYS A 101 -11.01 -7.43 10.34
C LYS A 101 -10.56 -5.98 10.29
N ILE A 102 -10.36 -5.46 9.08
CA ILE A 102 -10.08 -4.04 8.85
C ILE A 102 -11.16 -3.46 7.95
N ASN A 103 -11.80 -2.39 8.44
CA ASN A 103 -12.90 -1.73 7.73
C ASN A 103 -12.46 -0.41 7.05
N SER A 104 -11.18 -0.03 7.16
CA SER A 104 -10.66 1.20 6.60
C SER A 104 -9.98 0.97 5.24
N PRO A 105 -10.58 1.41 4.11
CA PRO A 105 -9.96 1.29 2.79
C PRO A 105 -8.67 2.10 2.63
N SER A 106 -8.50 3.13 3.47
CA SER A 106 -7.33 4.02 3.45
C SER A 106 -6.18 3.55 4.34
N TYR A 107 -6.33 2.42 5.03
CA TYR A 107 -5.27 1.85 5.84
C TYR A 107 -4.00 1.63 5.01
N VAL A 108 -2.86 2.07 5.52
CA VAL A 108 -1.55 1.88 4.87
C VAL A 108 -0.99 0.53 5.31
N VAL A 109 -0.81 -0.35 4.36
CA VAL A 109 -0.27 -1.70 4.61
C VAL A 109 1.24 -1.63 4.61
N LEU A 110 1.87 -2.10 5.68
CA LEU A 110 3.32 -2.16 5.81
C LEU A 110 3.90 -3.26 4.91
N LYS A 111 5.18 -3.13 4.58
CA LYS A 111 5.92 -4.17 3.85
C LYS A 111 5.91 -5.46 4.68
N GLY A 112 5.67 -6.58 4.02
CA GLY A 112 5.54 -7.90 4.68
C GLY A 112 4.13 -8.24 5.19
N GLN A 113 3.28 -7.25 5.45
CA GLN A 113 1.88 -7.51 5.83
C GLN A 113 0.98 -7.85 4.63
N GLU A 114 1.50 -7.68 3.43
CA GLU A 114 0.73 -7.93 2.22
C GLU A 114 0.29 -9.39 2.14
N ASP A 115 1.14 -10.32 2.53
CA ASP A 115 0.87 -11.76 2.45
C ASP A 115 -0.19 -12.22 3.44
N GLU A 116 -0.35 -11.49 4.53
CA GLU A 116 -1.32 -11.74 5.60
C GLU A 116 -2.73 -11.21 5.31
N ILE A 117 -2.90 -10.53 4.16
CA ILE A 117 -4.20 -10.04 3.71
C ILE A 117 -4.98 -11.19 3.07
N GLY A 118 -6.15 -11.49 3.61
CA GLY A 118 -7.05 -12.53 3.11
C GLY A 118 -8.50 -12.22 3.40
N PHE A 119 -9.37 -13.15 3.01
CA PHE A 119 -10.77 -13.09 3.38
C PHE A 119 -10.99 -13.54 4.82
N TYR A 120 -11.99 -12.97 5.45
CA TYR A 120 -12.47 -13.47 6.74
C TYR A 120 -13.07 -14.88 6.54
N PRO A 121 -12.76 -15.87 7.41
CA PRO A 121 -13.14 -17.27 7.21
C PRO A 121 -14.64 -17.52 7.02
N SER A 122 -15.51 -16.71 7.65
CA SER A 122 -16.96 -16.79 7.51
C SER A 122 -17.52 -15.92 6.38
N SER A 123 -16.69 -15.39 5.48
CA SER A 123 -17.13 -14.52 4.40
C SER A 123 -17.72 -15.33 3.25
N PRO A 124 -18.98 -15.11 2.87
CA PRO A 124 -19.59 -15.78 1.72
C PRO A 124 -18.94 -15.38 0.39
N VAL A 125 -18.24 -14.24 0.37
CA VAL A 125 -17.62 -13.67 -0.83
C VAL A 125 -16.37 -14.44 -1.24
N ALA A 126 -15.66 -15.07 -0.28
CA ALA A 126 -14.42 -15.80 -0.55
C ALA A 126 -14.60 -16.85 -1.64
N LYS A 127 -15.63 -17.67 -1.53
CA LYS A 127 -15.95 -18.75 -2.49
C LYS A 127 -16.23 -18.21 -3.90
N GLN A 128 -16.98 -17.12 -3.99
CA GLN A 128 -17.35 -16.51 -5.29
C GLN A 128 -16.13 -15.96 -6.04
N ILE A 129 -15.17 -15.42 -5.32
CA ILE A 129 -13.95 -14.88 -5.93
C ILE A 129 -12.98 -16.00 -6.30
N GLU A 130 -12.87 -17.04 -5.51
CA GLU A 130 -12.08 -18.24 -5.86
C GLU A 130 -12.57 -18.90 -7.16
N GLU A 131 -13.86 -19.07 -7.31
CA GLU A 131 -14.47 -19.59 -8.55
C GLU A 131 -14.20 -18.68 -9.75
N TYR A 132 -14.34 -17.36 -9.55
CA TYR A 132 -14.03 -16.40 -10.61
C TYR A 132 -12.56 -16.45 -11.05
N ASN A 133 -11.64 -16.52 -10.09
CA ASN A 133 -10.21 -16.58 -10.40
C ASN A 133 -9.82 -17.90 -11.08
N LYS A 134 -10.42 -19.03 -10.71
CA LYS A 134 -10.24 -20.31 -11.41
C LYS A 134 -10.68 -20.21 -12.87
N ASN A 135 -11.88 -19.73 -13.13
CA ASN A 135 -12.41 -19.57 -14.48
C ASN A 135 -11.59 -18.60 -15.33
N LYS A 136 -10.99 -17.59 -14.72
CA LYS A 136 -10.12 -16.64 -15.43
C LYS A 136 -8.78 -17.28 -15.82
N ASN A 137 -8.20 -18.09 -14.94
CA ASN A 137 -6.94 -18.77 -15.21
C ASN A 137 -7.11 -19.88 -16.27
N GLU A 138 -8.24 -20.60 -16.27
CA GLU A 138 -8.55 -21.59 -17.30
C GLU A 138 -8.65 -20.96 -18.69
N LYS A 139 -9.32 -19.81 -18.81
CA LYS A 139 -9.40 -19.07 -20.08
C LYS A 139 -8.07 -18.49 -20.57
N ALA A 140 -7.17 -18.15 -19.65
CA ALA A 140 -5.83 -17.63 -19.99
C ALA A 140 -4.85 -18.75 -20.39
N THR A 141 -5.19 -20.01 -20.16
CA THR A 141 -4.39 -21.18 -20.56
C THR A 141 -4.84 -21.75 -21.91
N GLU A 142 -6.02 -21.33 -22.41
CA GLU A 142 -6.59 -21.78 -23.70
C GLU A 142 -6.26 -20.82 -24.87
N GLU A 143 -5.63 -19.66 -24.60
CA GLU A 143 -5.09 -18.72 -25.60
C GLU A 143 -3.56 -18.87 -25.73
#